data_53a402b4df666f493c5dacc36298c9a4
#
_entry.id   53a402b4df666f493c5dacc36298c9a4
#
_cell.length_a   1.000
_cell.length_b   1.000
_cell.length_c   1.000
_cell.angle_alpha   90.00
_cell.angle_beta   90.00
_cell.angle_gamma   90.00
#
_symmetry.space_group_name_H-M   'P 1'
#
loop_
_entity.id
_entity.type
_entity.pdbx_description
1 polymer ?
#
loop_
_entity_poly.entity_id
_entity_poly.type
_entity_poly.pdbx_seq_one_letter_code
_entity_poly.pdbx_strand_id
1 'polypeptide(L)'
;MSLWRISWSYLWNRKLTTLLTILSVALGVGLISAVLTLREETQRRFEEEGQAFDIVIGAKGNPLQLVLSTVYFLDAPTGNIDLDIFNDLKNHEDVTAAFPIGMGDTYKGYRIVGTTRDLMDFRYGERSPYTLAEGRYFEKPYEVVVGANIAQDTSLTIGSTFVGTHGFVDSPMAHVHE
;
A
#
# COMPACT_ATOMS: atom_id res chain seq x y z
N MET A 1 51.54 36.30 -1.76
CA MET A 1 50.11 36.40 -1.38
C MET A 1 49.47 35.09 -1.72
N SER A 2 48.77 34.46 -0.76
CA SER A 2 48.17 33.16 -0.99
C SER A 2 46.87 33.32 -1.81
N LEU A 3 46.72 32.56 -2.89
CA LEU A 3 45.54 32.53 -3.77
C LEU A 3 44.24 32.30 -2.94
N TRP A 4 44.34 31.54 -1.87
CA TRP A 4 43.24 31.28 -0.94
C TRP A 4 42.69 32.54 -0.26
N ARG A 5 43.58 33.46 0.15
CA ARG A 5 43.11 34.72 0.79
C ARG A 5 42.45 35.66 -0.22
N ILE A 6 42.90 35.66 -1.47
CA ILE A 6 42.27 36.45 -2.54
C ILE A 6 40.88 35.91 -2.85
N SER A 7 40.74 34.59 -3.02
CA SER A 7 39.43 33.95 -3.25
C SER A 7 38.43 34.18 -2.11
N TRP A 8 38.88 34.06 -0.85
CA TRP A 8 38.06 34.33 0.32
C TRP A 8 37.57 35.78 0.40
N SER A 9 38.45 36.73 0.16
CA SER A 9 38.11 38.16 0.12
C SER A 9 37.11 38.47 -0.99
N TYR A 10 37.21 37.80 -2.14
CA TYR A 10 36.30 37.99 -3.26
C TYR A 10 34.87 37.48 -2.94
N LEU A 11 34.75 36.34 -2.26
CA LEU A 11 33.46 35.81 -1.79
C LEU A 11 32.76 36.76 -0.82
N TRP A 12 33.53 37.34 0.11
CA TRP A 12 32.96 38.28 1.11
C TRP A 12 32.57 39.64 0.51
N ASN A 13 33.24 40.10 -0.54
CA ASN A 13 32.88 41.35 -1.19
C ASN A 13 31.65 41.26 -2.09
N ARG A 14 31.27 40.03 -2.51
CA ARG A 14 30.09 39.78 -3.36
C ARG A 14 29.06 38.86 -2.67
N LYS A 15 28.72 39.16 -1.45
CA LYS A 15 27.87 38.33 -0.59
C LYS A 15 26.58 37.89 -1.26
N LEU A 16 25.87 38.79 -1.94
CA LEU A 16 24.62 38.47 -2.59
C LEU A 16 24.77 37.47 -3.73
N THR A 17 25.75 37.69 -4.61
CA THR A 17 26.01 36.79 -5.73
C THR A 17 26.47 35.42 -5.25
N THR A 18 27.34 35.39 -4.23
CA THR A 18 27.82 34.14 -3.61
C THR A 18 26.66 33.38 -2.97
N LEU A 19 25.79 34.07 -2.23
CA LEU A 19 24.59 33.45 -1.61
C LEU A 19 23.64 32.87 -2.66
N LEU A 20 23.36 33.61 -3.73
CA LEU A 20 22.50 33.13 -4.82
C LEU A 20 23.09 31.91 -5.52
N THR A 21 24.43 31.90 -5.75
CA THR A 21 25.08 30.73 -6.35
C THR A 21 25.01 29.51 -5.45
N ILE A 22 25.30 29.68 -4.14
CA ILE A 22 25.19 28.59 -3.16
C ILE A 22 23.78 28.06 -3.12
N LEU A 23 22.77 28.94 -3.05
CA LEU A 23 21.37 28.56 -3.01
C LEU A 23 20.96 27.80 -4.27
N SER A 24 21.38 28.28 -5.44
CA SER A 24 21.08 27.62 -6.71
C SER A 24 21.68 26.21 -6.79
N VAL A 25 22.95 26.05 -6.39
CA VAL A 25 23.61 24.74 -6.36
C VAL A 25 22.96 23.83 -5.30
N ALA A 26 22.66 24.37 -4.11
CA ALA A 26 22.01 23.60 -3.04
C ALA A 26 20.62 23.10 -3.45
N LEU A 27 19.83 23.96 -4.11
CA LEU A 27 18.51 23.57 -4.63
C LEU A 27 18.65 22.50 -5.75
N GLY A 28 19.59 22.64 -6.65
CA GLY A 28 19.84 21.66 -7.70
C GLY A 28 20.21 20.29 -7.14
N VAL A 29 21.20 20.25 -6.25
CA VAL A 29 21.64 19.01 -5.59
C VAL A 29 20.52 18.44 -4.72
N GLY A 30 19.83 19.28 -3.95
CA GLY A 30 18.71 18.88 -3.11
C GLY A 30 17.57 18.25 -3.91
N LEU A 31 17.20 18.84 -5.03
CA LEU A 31 16.16 18.30 -5.91
C LEU A 31 16.55 16.94 -6.50
N ILE A 32 17.79 16.83 -7.01
CA ILE A 32 18.27 15.54 -7.55
C ILE A 32 18.28 14.48 -6.46
N SER A 33 18.80 14.79 -5.27
CA SER A 33 18.80 13.84 -4.14
C SER A 33 17.40 13.42 -3.74
N ALA A 34 16.47 14.36 -3.65
CA ALA A 34 15.08 14.07 -3.32
C ALA A 34 14.40 13.14 -4.35
N VAL A 35 14.64 13.39 -5.64
CA VAL A 35 14.09 12.53 -6.72
C VAL A 35 14.68 11.12 -6.66
N LEU A 36 16.00 11.00 -6.44
CA LEU A 36 16.65 9.68 -6.34
C LEU A 36 16.15 8.91 -5.13
N THR A 37 16.07 9.54 -3.96
CA THR A 37 15.55 8.89 -2.75
C THR A 37 14.09 8.46 -2.92
N LEU A 38 13.25 9.32 -3.51
CA LEU A 38 11.85 8.97 -3.76
C LEU A 38 11.72 7.80 -4.73
N ARG A 39 12.57 7.77 -5.79
CA ARG A 39 12.60 6.67 -6.75
C ARG A 39 12.99 5.35 -6.07
N GLU A 40 14.07 5.35 -5.30
CA GLU A 40 14.54 4.15 -4.60
C GLU A 40 13.49 3.62 -3.61
N GLU A 41 12.91 4.50 -2.80
CA GLU A 41 11.87 4.12 -1.83
C GLU A 41 10.61 3.58 -2.52
N THR A 42 10.20 4.21 -3.62
CA THR A 42 9.05 3.76 -4.41
C THR A 42 9.33 2.38 -5.02
N GLN A 43 10.49 2.21 -5.66
CA GLN A 43 10.87 0.94 -6.26
C GLN A 43 10.95 -0.17 -5.21
N ARG A 44 11.57 0.09 -4.07
CA ARG A 44 11.67 -0.87 -2.96
C ARG A 44 10.29 -1.31 -2.46
N ARG A 45 9.36 -0.38 -2.27
CA ARG A 45 7.98 -0.72 -1.85
C ARG A 45 7.25 -1.57 -2.89
N PHE A 46 7.37 -1.24 -4.17
CA PHE A 46 6.76 -2.04 -5.23
C PHE A 46 7.35 -3.45 -5.31
N GLU A 47 8.66 -3.59 -5.16
CA GLU A 47 9.33 -4.89 -5.15
C GLU A 47 8.93 -5.72 -3.92
N GLU A 48 8.92 -5.12 -2.73
CA GLU A 48 8.52 -5.79 -1.49
C GLU A 48 7.04 -6.26 -1.53
N GLU A 49 6.13 -5.45 -2.06
CA GLU A 49 4.72 -5.81 -2.19
C GLU A 49 4.48 -6.81 -3.32
N GLY A 50 5.18 -6.66 -4.44
CA GLY A 50 5.06 -7.55 -5.60
C GLY A 50 5.63 -8.96 -5.38
N GLN A 51 6.57 -9.12 -4.45
CA GLN A 51 7.17 -10.42 -4.10
C GLN A 51 6.36 -11.21 -3.06
N ALA A 52 5.26 -10.66 -2.59
CA ALA A 52 4.43 -11.31 -1.56
C ALA A 52 3.86 -12.65 -2.00
N PHE A 53 3.57 -12.79 -3.30
CA PHE A 53 2.95 -13.97 -3.86
C PHE A 53 3.56 -14.31 -5.20
N ASP A 54 3.89 -15.59 -5.41
CA ASP A 54 4.46 -16.07 -6.67
C ASP A 54 3.42 -16.10 -7.80
N ILE A 55 2.14 -16.33 -7.46
CA ILE A 55 1.04 -16.48 -8.42
C ILE A 55 -0.19 -15.72 -7.90
N VAL A 56 -0.83 -15.00 -8.81
CA VAL A 56 -2.15 -14.39 -8.59
C VAL A 56 -3.13 -15.01 -9.59
N ILE A 57 -4.22 -15.55 -9.08
CA ILE A 57 -5.26 -16.21 -9.88
C ILE A 57 -6.56 -15.42 -9.72
N GLY A 58 -7.21 -15.12 -10.81
CA GLY A 58 -8.49 -14.38 -10.82
C GLY A 58 -9.30 -14.63 -12.08
N ALA A 59 -10.46 -13.99 -12.16
CA ALA A 59 -11.32 -14.07 -13.33
C ALA A 59 -10.59 -13.59 -14.59
N LYS A 60 -10.93 -14.18 -15.72
CA LYS A 60 -10.32 -13.87 -17.02
C LYS A 60 -10.54 -12.40 -17.38
N GLY A 61 -9.46 -11.68 -17.58
CA GLY A 61 -9.48 -10.25 -17.88
C GLY A 61 -8.09 -9.71 -18.18
N ASN A 62 -7.87 -8.43 -17.90
CA ASN A 62 -6.58 -7.78 -18.06
C ASN A 62 -5.62 -8.21 -16.94
N PRO A 63 -4.45 -8.82 -17.24
CA PRO A 63 -3.48 -9.24 -16.23
C PRO A 63 -2.99 -8.09 -15.33
N LEU A 64 -2.79 -6.90 -15.90
CA LEU A 64 -2.36 -5.74 -15.14
C LEU A 64 -3.43 -5.31 -14.13
N GLN A 65 -4.70 -5.29 -14.55
CA GLN A 65 -5.83 -4.98 -13.66
C GLN A 65 -5.94 -6.01 -12.52
N LEU A 66 -5.74 -7.30 -12.82
CA LEU A 66 -5.75 -8.35 -11.81
C LEU A 66 -4.68 -8.10 -10.74
N VAL A 67 -3.45 -7.82 -11.15
CA VAL A 67 -2.35 -7.52 -10.21
C VAL A 67 -2.63 -6.23 -9.41
N LEU A 68 -3.03 -5.15 -10.09
CA LEU A 68 -3.33 -3.89 -9.43
C LEU A 68 -4.45 -4.00 -8.40
N SER A 69 -5.51 -4.75 -8.72
CA SER A 69 -6.62 -4.94 -7.79
C SER A 69 -6.27 -5.86 -6.63
N THR A 70 -5.60 -6.99 -6.88
CA THR A 70 -5.41 -8.04 -5.87
C THR A 70 -4.20 -7.81 -4.97
N VAL A 71 -3.08 -7.34 -5.53
CA VAL A 71 -1.82 -7.15 -4.79
C VAL A 71 -1.73 -5.75 -4.22
N TYR A 72 -2.07 -4.74 -5.02
CA TYR A 72 -1.91 -3.34 -4.64
C TYR A 72 -3.22 -2.68 -4.18
N PHE A 73 -4.35 -3.34 -4.32
CA PHE A 73 -5.68 -2.82 -3.96
C PHE A 73 -6.02 -1.47 -4.62
N LEU A 74 -5.52 -1.21 -5.83
CA LEU A 74 -5.65 0.09 -6.52
C LEU A 74 -6.80 0.17 -7.51
N ASP A 75 -7.32 -0.97 -7.99
CA ASP A 75 -8.36 -1.02 -9.03
C ASP A 75 -9.50 -1.96 -8.65
N ALA A 76 -10.56 -2.00 -9.44
CA ALA A 76 -11.65 -2.95 -9.29
C ALA A 76 -11.18 -4.36 -9.72
N PRO A 77 -11.63 -5.43 -9.03
CA PRO A 77 -11.31 -6.80 -9.44
C PRO A 77 -11.89 -7.12 -10.84
N THR A 78 -11.21 -8.01 -11.55
CA THR A 78 -11.63 -8.45 -12.91
C THR A 78 -12.89 -9.31 -12.90
N GLY A 79 -13.35 -9.76 -11.75
CA GLY A 79 -14.49 -10.63 -11.52
C GLY A 79 -14.20 -11.69 -10.46
N ASN A 80 -15.15 -12.58 -10.24
CA ASN A 80 -15.03 -13.67 -9.27
C ASN A 80 -14.59 -14.96 -9.95
N ILE A 81 -13.95 -15.83 -9.16
CA ILE A 81 -13.66 -17.23 -9.51
C ILE A 81 -14.42 -18.16 -8.56
N ASP A 82 -14.62 -19.40 -9.00
CA ASP A 82 -15.28 -20.40 -8.15
C ASP A 82 -14.42 -20.78 -6.95
N LEU A 83 -15.05 -20.96 -5.81
CA LEU A 83 -14.40 -21.34 -4.56
C LEU A 83 -13.69 -22.70 -4.66
N ASP A 84 -14.16 -23.60 -5.52
CA ASP A 84 -13.56 -24.90 -5.74
C ASP A 84 -12.13 -24.77 -6.30
N ILE A 85 -11.87 -23.77 -7.15
CA ILE A 85 -10.52 -23.48 -7.64
C ILE A 85 -9.57 -23.17 -6.48
N PHE A 86 -10.03 -22.36 -5.51
CA PHE A 86 -9.23 -22.07 -4.32
C PHE A 86 -8.97 -23.33 -3.48
N ASN A 87 -10.00 -24.17 -3.28
CA ASN A 87 -9.87 -25.41 -2.51
C ASN A 87 -8.91 -26.40 -3.17
N ASP A 88 -8.96 -26.53 -4.48
CA ASP A 88 -8.06 -27.39 -5.26
C ASP A 88 -6.61 -26.89 -5.14
N LEU A 89 -6.38 -25.59 -5.29
CA LEU A 89 -5.07 -24.97 -5.17
C LEU A 89 -4.50 -25.10 -3.76
N LYS A 90 -5.31 -24.83 -2.74
CA LYS A 90 -4.88 -24.93 -1.33
C LYS A 90 -4.41 -26.34 -0.96
N ASN A 91 -4.96 -27.37 -1.60
CA ASN A 91 -4.63 -28.78 -1.35
C ASN A 91 -3.59 -29.34 -2.32
N HIS A 92 -3.06 -28.54 -3.25
CA HIS A 92 -2.08 -28.98 -4.23
C HIS A 92 -0.71 -29.15 -3.60
N GLU A 93 0.03 -30.21 -3.93
CA GLU A 93 1.32 -30.57 -3.31
C GLU A 93 2.42 -29.51 -3.53
N ASP A 94 2.36 -28.77 -4.63
CA ASP A 94 3.33 -27.72 -4.98
C ASP A 94 2.94 -26.33 -4.42
N VAL A 95 1.81 -26.19 -3.72
CA VAL A 95 1.33 -24.91 -3.17
C VAL A 95 1.60 -24.86 -1.66
N THR A 96 2.51 -24.01 -1.26
CA THR A 96 2.86 -23.82 0.15
C THR A 96 1.74 -23.11 0.92
N ALA A 97 1.11 -22.11 0.31
CA ALA A 97 0.01 -21.35 0.91
C ALA A 97 -0.87 -20.75 -0.19
N ALA A 98 -2.16 -20.66 0.06
CA ALA A 98 -3.13 -19.99 -0.81
C ALA A 98 -4.11 -19.17 0.05
N PHE A 99 -4.41 -17.96 -0.39
CA PHE A 99 -5.28 -17.02 0.33
C PHE A 99 -6.36 -16.50 -0.61
N PRO A 100 -7.64 -16.62 -0.22
CA PRO A 100 -8.73 -16.02 -0.98
C PRO A 100 -8.77 -14.51 -0.70
N ILE A 101 -8.96 -13.72 -1.74
CA ILE A 101 -9.16 -12.28 -1.65
C ILE A 101 -10.50 -11.92 -2.28
N GLY A 102 -11.42 -11.40 -1.50
CA GLY A 102 -12.72 -10.91 -1.95
C GLY A 102 -12.78 -9.39 -1.77
N MET A 103 -13.25 -8.69 -2.79
CA MET A 103 -13.44 -7.24 -2.75
C MET A 103 -14.71 -6.87 -3.48
N GLY A 104 -15.48 -5.95 -2.93
CA GLY A 104 -16.72 -5.50 -3.54
C GLY A 104 -17.31 -4.30 -2.81
N ASP A 105 -16.96 -4.14 -1.56
CA ASP A 105 -17.53 -3.14 -0.67
C ASP A 105 -16.50 -2.13 -0.19
N THR A 106 -17.01 -0.99 0.22
CA THR A 106 -16.23 0.10 0.81
C THR A 106 -16.92 0.66 2.05
N TYR A 107 -16.15 1.30 2.91
CA TYR A 107 -16.63 2.10 4.01
C TYR A 107 -15.94 3.45 4.02
N LYS A 108 -16.69 4.54 3.85
CA LYS A 108 -16.15 5.91 3.76
C LYS A 108 -14.98 6.03 2.75
N GLY A 109 -15.09 5.35 1.58
CA GLY A 109 -14.05 5.34 0.56
C GLY A 109 -12.89 4.36 0.81
N TYR A 110 -12.83 3.70 1.95
CA TYR A 110 -11.86 2.65 2.24
C TYR A 110 -12.39 1.28 1.80
N ARG A 111 -11.54 0.48 1.18
CA ARG A 111 -11.91 -0.84 0.68
C ARG A 111 -12.06 -1.84 1.81
N ILE A 112 -13.09 -2.67 1.71
CA ILE A 112 -13.27 -3.84 2.56
C ILE A 112 -12.71 -5.03 1.80
N VAL A 113 -11.74 -5.72 2.41
CA VAL A 113 -11.08 -6.89 1.84
C VAL A 113 -11.47 -8.12 2.65
N GLY A 114 -12.19 -9.04 2.03
CA GLY A 114 -12.50 -10.34 2.61
C GLY A 114 -11.34 -11.31 2.39
N THR A 115 -10.87 -11.96 3.45
CA THR A 115 -9.81 -12.96 3.40
C THR A 115 -9.89 -13.91 4.60
N THR A 116 -8.99 -14.89 4.66
CA THR A 116 -8.86 -15.80 5.80
C THR A 116 -7.83 -15.31 6.81
N ARG A 117 -7.95 -15.78 8.03
CA ARG A 117 -7.02 -15.48 9.13
C ARG A 117 -5.57 -15.85 8.77
N ASP A 118 -5.38 -16.91 8.00
CA ASP A 118 -4.06 -17.43 7.63
C ASP A 118 -3.19 -16.37 6.92
N LEU A 119 -3.81 -15.45 6.17
CA LEU A 119 -3.10 -14.34 5.53
C LEU A 119 -2.45 -13.40 6.55
N MET A 120 -3.08 -13.20 7.71
CA MET A 120 -2.56 -12.29 8.74
C MET A 120 -1.32 -12.86 9.44
N ASP A 121 -1.19 -14.17 9.50
CA ASP A 121 -0.08 -14.87 10.15
C ASP A 121 1.03 -15.26 9.14
N PHE A 122 0.77 -15.12 7.84
CA PHE A 122 1.71 -15.52 6.79
C PHE A 122 2.89 -14.57 6.68
N ARG A 123 4.09 -15.13 6.64
CA ARG A 123 5.35 -14.41 6.42
C ARG A 123 5.83 -14.61 5.00
N TYR A 124 6.14 -13.53 4.31
CA TYR A 124 6.75 -13.57 3.00
C TYR A 124 7.96 -12.63 2.93
N GLY A 125 9.06 -13.11 2.41
CA GLY A 125 10.31 -12.38 2.36
C GLY A 125 10.77 -11.92 3.76
N GLU A 126 11.20 -10.67 3.86
CA GLU A 126 11.59 -10.05 5.13
C GLU A 126 10.42 -9.42 5.90
N ARG A 127 9.21 -9.46 5.34
CA ARG A 127 8.04 -8.82 5.95
C ARG A 127 7.58 -9.58 7.18
N SER A 128 7.45 -8.86 8.27
CA SER A 128 6.85 -9.39 9.51
C SER A 128 5.34 -9.58 9.32
N PRO A 129 4.72 -10.54 10.02
CA PRO A 129 3.27 -10.65 10.06
C PRO A 129 2.65 -9.34 10.52
N TYR A 130 1.41 -9.12 10.11
CA TYR A 130 0.64 -8.00 10.63
C TYR A 130 0.55 -8.08 12.16
N THR A 131 0.74 -6.93 12.82
CA THR A 131 0.66 -6.85 14.29
C THR A 131 -0.50 -5.96 14.67
N LEU A 132 -1.26 -6.38 15.69
CA LEU A 132 -2.34 -5.58 16.25
C LEU A 132 -1.79 -4.61 17.28
N ALA A 133 -2.23 -3.36 17.22
CA ALA A 133 -1.99 -2.39 18.29
C ALA A 133 -2.91 -2.69 19.48
N GLU A 134 -4.16 -3.06 19.21
CA GLU A 134 -5.18 -3.38 20.21
C GLU A 134 -6.14 -4.45 19.67
N GLY A 135 -6.82 -5.15 20.58
CA GLY A 135 -7.87 -6.11 20.24
C GLY A 135 -7.35 -7.49 19.84
N ARG A 136 -8.10 -8.17 19.00
CA ARG A 136 -7.79 -9.49 18.46
C ARG A 136 -8.08 -9.56 16.96
N TYR A 137 -7.57 -10.56 16.30
CA TYR A 137 -7.96 -10.85 14.92
C TYR A 137 -9.41 -11.38 14.85
N PHE A 138 -10.00 -11.27 13.66
CA PHE A 138 -11.31 -11.81 13.40
C PHE A 138 -11.32 -13.35 13.50
N GLU A 139 -12.39 -13.89 14.06
CA GLU A 139 -12.64 -15.32 14.23
C GLU A 139 -14.00 -15.74 13.66
N LYS A 140 -14.89 -14.79 13.52
CA LYS A 140 -16.26 -15.01 13.04
C LYS A 140 -16.54 -14.21 11.79
N PRO A 141 -17.49 -14.63 10.95
CA PRO A 141 -17.99 -13.82 9.85
C PRO A 141 -18.42 -12.43 10.35
N TYR A 142 -18.19 -11.43 9.52
CA TYR A 142 -18.47 -10.01 9.78
C TYR A 142 -17.65 -9.34 10.89
N GLU A 143 -16.68 -10.02 11.47
CA GLU A 143 -15.68 -9.36 12.27
C GLU A 143 -14.58 -8.82 11.36
N VAL A 144 -14.05 -7.63 11.66
CA VAL A 144 -13.05 -6.97 10.84
C VAL A 144 -11.86 -6.51 11.68
N VAL A 145 -10.69 -6.46 11.05
CA VAL A 145 -9.51 -5.76 11.54
C VAL A 145 -9.37 -4.48 10.74
N VAL A 146 -9.19 -3.37 11.42
CA VAL A 146 -9.10 -2.04 10.81
C VAL A 146 -7.66 -1.55 10.90
N GLY A 147 -7.12 -1.04 9.79
CA GLY A 147 -5.81 -0.40 9.78
C GLY A 147 -5.77 0.84 10.68
N ALA A 148 -4.64 1.08 11.35
CA ALA A 148 -4.52 2.16 12.33
C ALA A 148 -4.89 3.55 11.77
N ASN A 149 -4.46 3.87 10.55
CA ASN A 149 -4.80 5.13 9.90
C ASN A 149 -6.31 5.23 9.60
N ILE A 150 -6.92 4.13 9.14
CA ILE A 150 -8.35 4.08 8.87
C ILE A 150 -9.16 4.26 10.16
N ALA A 151 -8.73 3.63 11.25
CA ALA A 151 -9.37 3.79 12.55
C ALA A 151 -9.37 5.26 13.02
N GLN A 152 -8.25 5.96 12.82
CA GLN A 152 -8.15 7.39 13.13
C GLN A 152 -9.08 8.23 12.24
N ASP A 153 -9.03 8.04 10.94
CA ASP A 153 -9.79 8.84 9.97
C ASP A 153 -11.30 8.63 10.08
N THR A 154 -11.71 7.42 10.43
CA THR A 154 -13.13 7.05 10.54
C THR A 154 -13.66 7.11 11.96
N SER A 155 -12.80 7.30 12.96
CA SER A 155 -13.12 7.24 14.40
C SER A 155 -13.69 5.90 14.86
N LEU A 156 -13.33 4.81 14.18
CA LEU A 156 -13.68 3.45 14.58
C LEU A 156 -12.86 3.01 15.79
N THR A 157 -13.53 2.37 16.74
CA THR A 157 -12.93 1.79 17.95
C THR A 157 -13.31 0.31 18.05
N ILE A 158 -12.65 -0.43 18.94
CA ILE A 158 -12.99 -1.84 19.19
C ILE A 158 -14.46 -1.95 19.62
N GLY A 159 -15.21 -2.81 18.96
CA GLY A 159 -16.63 -3.01 19.18
C GLY A 159 -17.54 -2.07 18.40
N SER A 160 -17.00 -1.15 17.61
CA SER A 160 -17.80 -0.37 16.65
C SER A 160 -18.40 -1.29 15.59
N THR A 161 -19.62 -0.95 15.15
CA THR A 161 -20.27 -1.56 13.99
C THR A 161 -20.40 -0.54 12.87
N PHE A 162 -20.30 -0.99 11.64
CA PHE A 162 -20.49 -0.14 10.47
C PHE A 162 -21.18 -0.92 9.35
N VAL A 163 -21.74 -0.20 8.40
CA VAL A 163 -22.39 -0.76 7.23
C VAL A 163 -21.53 -0.44 6.02
N GLY A 164 -21.14 -1.47 5.27
CA GLY A 164 -20.42 -1.32 4.02
C GLY A 164 -21.34 -0.85 2.90
N THR A 165 -20.77 -0.14 1.94
CA THR A 165 -21.47 0.32 0.73
C THR A 165 -20.95 -0.48 -0.45
N HIS A 166 -21.84 -1.02 -1.27
CA HIS A 166 -21.46 -1.79 -2.44
C HIS A 166 -20.85 -0.87 -3.54
N GLY A 167 -19.70 -1.24 -4.05
CA GLY A 167 -18.97 -0.49 -5.06
C GLY A 167 -17.73 0.25 -4.56
N PHE A 168 -16.95 0.77 -5.50
CA PHE A 168 -15.64 1.41 -5.23
C PHE A 168 -15.70 2.94 -5.24
N VAL A 169 -16.87 3.52 -5.47
CA VAL A 169 -17.09 4.97 -5.53
C VAL A 169 -18.30 5.31 -4.68
N ASP A 170 -18.22 6.35 -3.88
CA ASP A 170 -19.38 6.95 -3.21
C ASP A 170 -20.37 7.43 -4.26
N SER A 171 -21.29 6.56 -4.64
CA SER A 171 -22.35 6.84 -5.59
C SER A 171 -23.68 7.00 -4.84
N PRO A 172 -24.55 7.95 -5.23
CA PRO A 172 -25.89 8.06 -4.69
C PRO A 172 -26.77 6.80 -4.92
N MET A 173 -26.29 5.86 -5.74
CA MET A 173 -26.93 4.58 -6.03
C MET A 173 -26.30 3.39 -5.29
N ALA A 174 -25.40 3.62 -4.34
CA ALA A 174 -24.80 2.57 -3.56
C ALA A 174 -25.87 1.90 -2.69
N HIS A 175 -26.01 0.57 -2.83
CA HIS A 175 -26.93 -0.21 -2.01
C HIS A 175 -26.30 -0.46 -0.65
N VAL A 176 -27.01 -0.13 0.41
CA VAL A 176 -26.63 -0.39 1.80
C VAL A 176 -27.12 -1.80 2.17
N HIS A 177 -26.25 -2.64 2.67
CA HIS A 177 -26.61 -3.93 3.25
C HIS A 177 -26.86 -3.76 4.75
N GLU A 178 -28.05 -4.06 5.21
CA GLU A 178 -28.39 -4.19 6.64
C GLU A 178 -27.95 -5.55 7.19
#